data_e1184e3c7a5c88bdb9131ecf547c92f5
#
_entry.id   e1184e3c7a5c88bdb9131ecf547c92f5
#
_cell.length_a   1.000
_cell.length_b   1.000
_cell.length_c   1.000
_cell.angle_alpha   90.00
_cell.angle_beta   90.00
_cell.angle_gamma   90.00
#
_symmetry.space_group_name_H-M   'P 1'
#
loop_
_entity.id
_entity.type
_entity.pdbx_description
1 polymer ?
#
loop_
_entity_poly.entity_id
_entity_poly.type
_entity_poly.pdbx_seq_one_letter_code
_entity_poly.pdbx_strand_id
1 'polypeptide(L)'
;MIELTDPKIQKYLTPYRYEEPVLHGSGILGAFDEKAVDIPFVFWHRNKYYMLYTGFDGKGYQSALATSDDLLHWEHKGVILKRNLDSDRWDRIGGAATWMIKESDDFNQIPKLGKVDGKYWLVYHSYPSTGYESGPAEIGLAWTEDEELLDWHFPDKPCFSWKDGADWEAGGLYKACIIRNNDIWYMFYNAKDKEERWTEQTGVATSKDLLHWERYEGNPVMKVNRESWDERFVSDPYIVKDGNIWVNFYFGYGKIYEDGHSHAQEGLALSADLLHWEKVREPILSFGSEGTYYSGHVHKASIVKKDDTLYHFYCATRPWKEGDPTNTYGEYRTICVAANKKF
;
A
#
# COMPACT_ATOMS: atom_id res chain seq x y z
N MET A 1 -6.67 22.66 6.50
CA MET A 1 -6.92 21.27 6.98
C MET A 1 -8.40 21.06 7.20
N ILE A 2 -8.91 19.89 6.88
CA ILE A 2 -10.32 19.52 6.97
C ILE A 2 -10.57 18.90 8.33
N GLU A 3 -11.68 19.28 9.01
CA GLU A 3 -12.06 18.64 10.27
C GLU A 3 -12.68 17.26 10.02
N LEU A 4 -12.46 16.30 10.92
CA LEU A 4 -12.99 14.94 10.81
C LEU A 4 -14.54 14.91 10.76
N THR A 5 -15.18 15.93 11.34
CA THR A 5 -16.65 16.10 11.36
C THR A 5 -17.23 16.75 10.10
N ASP A 6 -16.39 17.17 9.14
CA ASP A 6 -16.86 17.78 7.90
C ASP A 6 -17.74 16.80 7.10
N PRO A 7 -18.96 17.19 6.72
CA PRO A 7 -19.86 16.30 5.97
C PRO A 7 -19.28 15.73 4.68
N LYS A 8 -18.36 16.44 4.01
CA LYS A 8 -17.76 16.01 2.74
C LYS A 8 -16.89 14.76 2.86
N ILE A 9 -16.36 14.47 4.07
CA ILE A 9 -15.49 13.30 4.28
C ILE A 9 -16.19 12.10 4.94
N GLN A 10 -17.41 12.27 5.46
CA GLN A 10 -18.10 11.21 6.21
C GLN A 10 -18.30 9.92 5.40
N LYS A 11 -18.47 10.03 4.10
CA LYS A 11 -18.63 8.87 3.18
C LYS A 11 -17.37 8.03 3.00
N TYR A 12 -16.21 8.51 3.47
CA TYR A 12 -14.92 7.79 3.41
C TYR A 12 -14.55 7.12 4.73
N LEU A 13 -15.34 7.33 5.79
CA LEU A 13 -15.05 6.77 7.10
C LEU A 13 -15.54 5.34 7.21
N THR A 14 -14.75 4.50 7.88
CA THR A 14 -15.01 3.07 8.09
C THR A 14 -14.87 2.73 9.58
N PRO A 15 -15.84 3.16 10.44
CA PRO A 15 -15.71 3.04 11.89
C PRO A 15 -15.90 1.62 12.43
N TYR A 16 -16.46 0.70 11.64
CA TYR A 16 -16.74 -0.66 12.08
C TYR A 16 -15.64 -1.60 11.61
N ARG A 17 -14.99 -2.28 12.55
CA ARG A 17 -13.92 -3.22 12.27
C ARG A 17 -14.42 -4.64 12.32
N TYR A 18 -13.95 -5.48 11.40
CA TYR A 18 -14.14 -6.92 11.47
C TYR A 18 -13.29 -7.46 12.63
N GLU A 19 -13.83 -8.40 13.40
CA GLU A 19 -13.23 -8.83 14.67
C GLU A 19 -11.91 -9.58 14.48
N GLU A 20 -11.77 -10.35 13.40
CA GLU A 20 -10.60 -11.16 13.11
C GLU A 20 -9.81 -10.63 11.90
N PRO A 21 -8.52 -10.94 11.79
CA PRO A 21 -7.78 -10.70 10.56
C PRO A 21 -8.37 -11.50 9.40
N VAL A 22 -8.44 -10.88 8.23
CA VAL A 22 -8.87 -11.58 7.00
C VAL A 22 -7.73 -12.37 6.35
N LEU A 23 -6.49 -12.02 6.68
CA LEU A 23 -5.29 -12.75 6.24
C LEU A 23 -4.16 -12.59 7.25
N HIS A 24 -3.41 -13.65 7.49
CA HIS A 24 -2.22 -13.65 8.33
C HIS A 24 -1.12 -14.52 7.71
N GLY A 25 0.11 -14.39 8.19
CA GLY A 25 1.22 -15.22 7.77
C GLY A 25 0.98 -16.69 8.12
N SER A 26 1.54 -17.58 7.33
CA SER A 26 1.30 -19.02 7.45
C SER A 26 1.98 -19.65 8.68
N GLY A 27 3.08 -19.07 9.18
CA GLY A 27 3.94 -19.69 10.20
C GLY A 27 4.67 -20.94 9.71
N ILE A 28 4.53 -21.30 8.42
CA ILE A 28 5.15 -22.49 7.85
C ILE A 28 6.59 -22.17 7.45
N LEU A 29 7.53 -22.93 8.01
CA LEU A 29 8.96 -22.76 7.73
C LEU A 29 9.26 -22.84 6.22
N GLY A 30 9.90 -21.80 5.70
CA GLY A 30 10.27 -21.69 4.29
C GLY A 30 9.16 -21.20 3.36
N ALA A 31 7.94 -20.98 3.85
CA ALA A 31 6.89 -20.32 3.06
C ALA A 31 7.23 -18.83 2.86
N PHE A 32 6.74 -18.24 1.77
CA PHE A 32 7.01 -16.83 1.44
C PHE A 32 6.45 -15.85 2.47
N ASP A 33 5.45 -16.27 3.23
CA ASP A 33 4.73 -15.53 4.29
C ASP A 33 4.95 -16.13 5.68
N GLU A 34 6.07 -16.85 5.87
CA GLU A 34 6.41 -17.52 7.15
C GLU A 34 6.27 -16.60 8.36
N LYS A 35 6.68 -15.31 8.24
CA LYS A 35 6.76 -14.37 9.35
C LYS A 35 5.63 -13.35 9.39
N ALA A 36 5.15 -12.89 8.23
CA ALA A 36 4.13 -11.85 8.16
C ALA A 36 3.45 -11.80 6.80
N VAL A 37 2.30 -11.12 6.75
CA VAL A 37 1.66 -10.58 5.54
C VAL A 37 1.54 -9.07 5.64
N ASP A 38 1.50 -8.39 4.49
CA ASP A 38 1.50 -6.93 4.40
C ASP A 38 0.92 -6.46 3.07
N ILE A 39 0.70 -5.14 2.91
CA ILE A 39 0.39 -4.43 1.67
C ILE A 39 -0.78 -5.06 0.91
N PRO A 40 -2.00 -5.01 1.43
CA PRO A 40 -3.17 -5.46 0.69
C PRO A 40 -3.48 -4.51 -0.47
N PHE A 41 -3.84 -5.06 -1.63
CA PHE A 41 -4.47 -4.34 -2.73
C PHE A 41 -5.58 -5.21 -3.30
N VAL A 42 -6.84 -4.79 -3.10
CA VAL A 42 -8.01 -5.59 -3.48
C VAL A 42 -8.61 -5.07 -4.77
N PHE A 43 -8.93 -5.98 -5.68
CA PHE A 43 -9.54 -5.68 -6.98
C PHE A 43 -10.50 -6.78 -7.42
N TRP A 44 -11.31 -6.46 -8.43
CA TRP A 44 -12.27 -7.39 -9.04
C TRP A 44 -11.74 -7.89 -10.37
N HIS A 45 -11.74 -9.21 -10.55
CA HIS A 45 -11.34 -9.86 -11.79
C HIS A 45 -12.08 -11.19 -11.96
N ARG A 46 -12.57 -11.48 -13.16
CA ARG A 46 -13.21 -12.76 -13.50
C ARG A 46 -14.28 -13.23 -12.49
N ASN A 47 -15.16 -12.30 -12.11
CA ASN A 47 -16.28 -12.54 -11.18
C ASN A 47 -15.87 -12.95 -9.74
N LYS A 48 -14.65 -12.60 -9.32
CA LYS A 48 -14.15 -12.77 -7.94
C LYS A 48 -13.40 -11.53 -7.47
N TYR A 49 -13.32 -11.35 -6.17
CA TYR A 49 -12.36 -10.44 -5.56
C TYR A 49 -11.00 -11.12 -5.50
N TYR A 50 -9.98 -10.37 -5.81
CA TYR A 50 -8.59 -10.74 -5.67
C TYR A 50 -7.94 -9.80 -4.68
N MET A 51 -7.04 -10.33 -3.87
CA MET A 51 -6.12 -9.54 -3.05
C MET A 51 -4.70 -9.84 -3.53
N LEU A 52 -4.03 -8.81 -4.03
CA LEU A 52 -2.58 -8.80 -4.12
C LEU A 52 -2.07 -8.48 -2.72
N TYR A 53 -1.13 -9.25 -2.21
CA TYR A 53 -0.54 -9.04 -0.90
C TYR A 53 0.91 -9.48 -0.86
N THR A 54 1.63 -8.99 0.12
CA THR A 54 3.05 -9.27 0.31
C THR A 54 3.23 -10.18 1.50
N GLY A 55 4.08 -11.19 1.37
CA GLY A 55 4.55 -12.03 2.45
C GLY A 55 6.01 -11.72 2.80
N PHE A 56 6.38 -11.90 4.06
CA PHE A 56 7.74 -11.78 4.58
C PHE A 56 8.17 -13.09 5.23
N ASP A 57 9.33 -13.61 4.83
CA ASP A 57 9.88 -14.89 5.30
C ASP A 57 11.16 -14.73 6.14
N GLY A 58 11.48 -13.50 6.56
CA GLY A 58 12.70 -13.16 7.28
C GLY A 58 13.89 -12.81 6.38
N LYS A 59 13.79 -12.99 5.06
CA LYS A 59 14.84 -12.67 4.09
C LYS A 59 14.49 -11.51 3.17
N GLY A 60 13.19 -11.26 2.94
CA GLY A 60 12.70 -10.20 2.08
C GLY A 60 11.25 -10.45 1.66
N TYR A 61 10.69 -9.52 0.95
CA TYR A 61 9.32 -9.59 0.48
C TYR A 61 9.18 -10.46 -0.77
N GLN A 62 8.06 -11.17 -0.83
CA GLN A 62 7.55 -11.82 -2.03
C GLN A 62 6.05 -11.54 -2.11
N SER A 63 5.48 -11.47 -3.32
CA SER A 63 4.07 -11.11 -3.48
C SER A 63 3.25 -12.24 -4.04
N ALA A 64 2.01 -12.33 -3.57
CA ALA A 64 1.07 -13.39 -3.92
C ALA A 64 -0.33 -12.84 -4.19
N LEU A 65 -1.18 -13.70 -4.72
CA LEU A 65 -2.61 -13.47 -4.90
C LEU A 65 -3.41 -14.39 -3.99
N ALA A 66 -4.49 -13.85 -3.45
CA ALA A 66 -5.59 -14.59 -2.84
C ALA A 66 -6.91 -14.22 -3.52
N THR A 67 -7.92 -15.09 -3.42
CA THR A 67 -9.26 -14.86 -3.98
C THR A 67 -10.34 -14.97 -2.91
N SER A 68 -11.45 -14.24 -3.10
CA SER A 68 -12.59 -14.23 -2.20
C SER A 68 -13.91 -14.01 -2.97
N ASP A 69 -14.98 -14.56 -2.48
CA ASP A 69 -16.33 -14.28 -2.97
C ASP A 69 -17.06 -13.22 -2.13
N ASP A 70 -16.62 -12.99 -0.88
CA ASP A 70 -17.31 -12.14 0.10
C ASP A 70 -16.49 -10.99 0.69
N LEU A 71 -15.18 -10.89 0.39
CA LEU A 71 -14.22 -9.93 0.94
C LEU A 71 -13.73 -10.22 2.38
N LEU A 72 -14.21 -11.26 3.00
CA LEU A 72 -13.88 -11.64 4.39
C LEU A 72 -13.08 -12.95 4.47
N HIS A 73 -13.39 -13.90 3.60
CA HIS A 73 -12.73 -15.19 3.55
C HIS A 73 -11.88 -15.30 2.29
N TRP A 74 -10.57 -15.49 2.48
CA TRP A 74 -9.58 -15.45 1.41
C TRP A 74 -8.86 -16.78 1.24
N GLU A 75 -8.74 -17.23 -0.01
CA GLU A 75 -8.01 -18.44 -0.38
C GLU A 75 -6.74 -18.08 -1.16
N HIS A 76 -5.60 -18.59 -0.71
CA HIS A 76 -4.32 -18.39 -1.41
C HIS A 76 -4.38 -18.98 -2.83
N LYS A 77 -4.03 -18.17 -3.83
CA LYS A 77 -4.03 -18.57 -5.24
C LYS A 77 -2.62 -18.92 -5.74
N GLY A 78 -1.61 -18.14 -5.39
CA GLY A 78 -0.24 -18.38 -5.80
C GLY A 78 0.69 -17.19 -5.61
N VAL A 79 1.98 -17.50 -5.49
CA VAL A 79 3.06 -16.49 -5.42
C VAL A 79 3.43 -16.05 -6.83
N ILE A 80 3.36 -14.74 -7.08
CA ILE A 80 3.58 -14.15 -8.42
C ILE A 80 4.94 -13.46 -8.56
N LEU A 81 5.46 -12.84 -7.50
CA LEU A 81 6.78 -12.22 -7.49
C LEU A 81 7.67 -12.94 -6.48
N LYS A 82 8.53 -13.81 -7.00
CA LYS A 82 9.37 -14.73 -6.22
C LYS A 82 10.80 -14.22 -6.13
N ARG A 83 11.45 -14.53 -4.99
CA ARG A 83 12.90 -14.39 -4.85
C ARG A 83 13.65 -15.35 -5.77
N ASN A 84 14.72 -14.85 -6.38
CA ASN A 84 15.66 -15.67 -7.13
C ASN A 84 17.10 -15.18 -6.87
N LEU A 85 17.73 -15.71 -5.83
CA LEU A 85 19.08 -15.31 -5.43
C LEU A 85 20.18 -15.71 -6.41
N ASP A 86 19.91 -16.67 -7.31
CA ASP A 86 20.83 -17.09 -8.35
C ASP A 86 20.85 -16.14 -9.56
N SER A 87 19.97 -15.15 -9.57
CA SER A 87 19.87 -14.12 -10.60
C SER A 87 20.71 -12.89 -10.26
N ASP A 88 21.27 -12.23 -11.26
CA ASP A 88 21.91 -10.92 -11.14
C ASP A 88 20.92 -9.73 -11.27
N ARG A 89 19.63 -10.02 -11.35
CA ARG A 89 18.59 -8.99 -11.48
C ARG A 89 18.54 -8.07 -10.25
N TRP A 90 18.14 -6.83 -10.46
CA TRP A 90 17.98 -5.84 -9.42
C TRP A 90 16.94 -6.24 -8.35
N ASP A 91 15.92 -7.03 -8.75
CA ASP A 91 14.81 -7.50 -7.92
C ASP A 91 14.98 -8.96 -7.41
N ARG A 92 16.21 -9.48 -7.43
CA ARG A 92 16.52 -10.86 -7.05
C ARG A 92 16.12 -11.26 -5.63
N ILE A 93 16.01 -10.28 -4.72
CA ILE A 93 15.57 -10.51 -3.33
C ILE A 93 14.06 -10.80 -3.23
N GLY A 94 13.35 -10.59 -4.34
CA GLY A 94 11.90 -10.54 -4.40
C GLY A 94 11.40 -9.11 -4.34
N GLY A 95 10.14 -8.90 -4.14
CA GLY A 95 9.57 -7.56 -4.08
C GLY A 95 8.18 -7.51 -3.50
N ALA A 96 7.78 -6.31 -3.14
CA ALA A 96 6.46 -5.98 -2.68
C ALA A 96 5.66 -5.34 -3.81
N ALA A 97 4.72 -6.10 -4.35
CA ALA A 97 3.76 -5.60 -5.32
C ALA A 97 2.67 -4.80 -4.61
N THR A 98 2.35 -3.62 -5.12
CA THR A 98 1.57 -2.62 -4.38
C THR A 98 0.33 -2.14 -5.10
N TRP A 99 0.27 -2.31 -6.43
CA TRP A 99 -0.81 -1.79 -7.25
C TRP A 99 -0.93 -2.54 -8.57
N MET A 100 -2.16 -2.67 -9.06
CA MET A 100 -2.46 -3.05 -10.45
C MET A 100 -3.32 -1.97 -11.11
N ILE A 101 -3.14 -1.75 -12.41
CA ILE A 101 -3.92 -0.76 -13.15
C ILE A 101 -5.37 -1.23 -13.25
N LYS A 102 -6.30 -0.36 -12.86
CA LYS A 102 -7.75 -0.58 -12.89
C LYS A 102 -8.36 -0.03 -14.17
N GLU A 103 -9.53 -0.52 -14.56
CA GLU A 103 -10.33 0.05 -15.64
C GLU A 103 -10.77 1.50 -15.32
N SER A 104 -11.01 1.78 -14.03
CA SER A 104 -11.43 3.09 -13.54
C SER A 104 -10.86 3.34 -12.15
N ASP A 105 -10.49 4.57 -11.87
CA ASP A 105 -10.12 5.04 -10.55
C ASP A 105 -11.30 5.64 -9.77
N ASP A 106 -12.53 5.54 -10.30
CA ASP A 106 -13.74 6.06 -9.68
C ASP A 106 -14.03 5.33 -8.36
N PHE A 107 -14.07 6.09 -7.26
CA PHE A 107 -14.38 5.64 -5.91
C PHE A 107 -15.72 4.87 -5.81
N ASN A 108 -16.69 5.23 -6.66
CA ASN A 108 -18.04 4.67 -6.62
C ASN A 108 -18.20 3.39 -7.46
N GLN A 109 -17.12 2.92 -8.08
CA GLN A 109 -17.11 1.68 -8.85
C GLN A 109 -16.30 0.60 -8.13
N ILE A 110 -16.66 -0.67 -8.36
CA ILE A 110 -15.82 -1.79 -7.95
C ILE A 110 -14.47 -1.64 -8.65
N PRO A 111 -13.34 -1.78 -7.95
CA PRO A 111 -11.99 -1.62 -8.50
C PRO A 111 -11.66 -2.77 -9.46
N LYS A 112 -12.21 -2.74 -10.66
CA LYS A 112 -12.05 -3.75 -11.68
C LYS A 112 -10.69 -3.64 -12.34
N LEU A 113 -9.99 -4.78 -12.50
CA LEU A 113 -8.69 -4.84 -13.17
C LEU A 113 -8.82 -4.47 -14.64
N GLY A 114 -7.94 -3.57 -15.11
CA GLY A 114 -7.91 -3.05 -16.47
C GLY A 114 -6.70 -3.48 -17.27
N LYS A 115 -6.83 -3.46 -18.60
CA LYS A 115 -5.72 -3.68 -19.53
C LYS A 115 -5.30 -2.37 -20.18
N VAL A 116 -3.99 -2.21 -20.38
CA VAL A 116 -3.41 -1.17 -21.22
C VAL A 116 -2.60 -1.88 -22.30
N ASP A 117 -2.91 -1.61 -23.57
CA ASP A 117 -2.33 -2.26 -24.74
C ASP A 117 -2.38 -3.80 -24.67
N GLY A 118 -3.53 -4.34 -24.22
CA GLY A 118 -3.78 -5.77 -24.10
C GLY A 118 -3.16 -6.44 -22.88
N LYS A 119 -2.44 -5.71 -22.04
CA LYS A 119 -1.68 -6.22 -20.89
C LYS A 119 -2.24 -5.73 -19.56
N TYR A 120 -2.20 -6.57 -18.54
CA TYR A 120 -2.33 -6.18 -17.15
C TYR A 120 -0.98 -5.68 -16.64
N TRP A 121 -0.99 -4.62 -15.82
CA TRP A 121 0.23 -3.99 -15.31
C TRP A 121 0.26 -4.02 -13.79
N LEU A 122 1.43 -4.37 -13.24
CA LEU A 122 1.72 -4.51 -11.82
C LEU A 122 2.84 -3.54 -11.42
N VAL A 123 2.63 -2.75 -10.39
CA VAL A 123 3.67 -1.93 -9.77
C VAL A 123 4.22 -2.67 -8.55
N TYR A 124 5.54 -2.69 -8.42
CA TYR A 124 6.22 -3.27 -7.27
C TYR A 124 7.47 -2.49 -6.91
N HIS A 125 7.95 -2.66 -5.70
CA HIS A 125 9.29 -2.21 -5.32
C HIS A 125 10.13 -3.38 -4.82
N SER A 126 11.44 -3.28 -4.98
CA SER A 126 12.38 -4.29 -4.52
C SER A 126 13.55 -3.66 -3.78
N TYR A 127 13.96 -4.33 -2.71
CA TYR A 127 15.11 -3.94 -1.89
C TYR A 127 16.38 -4.60 -2.42
N PRO A 128 17.55 -3.92 -2.31
CA PRO A 128 18.80 -4.45 -2.84
C PRO A 128 19.41 -5.58 -2.01
N SER A 129 18.99 -5.73 -0.75
CA SER A 129 19.61 -6.64 0.22
C SER A 129 18.58 -7.49 0.96
N THR A 130 19.02 -8.63 1.46
CA THR A 130 18.21 -9.48 2.34
C THR A 130 17.99 -8.82 3.70
N GLY A 131 16.82 -9.03 4.26
CA GLY A 131 16.39 -8.48 5.56
C GLY A 131 15.02 -7.81 5.46
N TYR A 132 14.60 -7.22 6.56
CA TYR A 132 13.38 -6.42 6.58
C TYR A 132 13.68 -5.02 6.03
N GLU A 133 13.07 -4.68 4.89
CA GLU A 133 13.21 -3.38 4.23
C GLU A 133 14.68 -2.89 4.12
N SER A 134 15.55 -3.80 3.68
CA SER A 134 17.00 -3.61 3.77
C SER A 134 17.58 -2.88 2.56
N GLY A 135 17.95 -1.62 2.77
CA GLY A 135 18.55 -0.71 1.77
C GLY A 135 17.51 0.10 0.98
N PRO A 136 17.98 0.98 0.10
CA PRO A 136 17.09 1.85 -0.68
C PRO A 136 16.42 1.06 -1.81
N ALA A 137 15.10 0.92 -1.76
CA ALA A 137 14.33 0.22 -2.78
C ALA A 137 14.15 1.08 -4.04
N GLU A 138 13.86 0.40 -5.15
CA GLU A 138 13.54 0.97 -6.46
C GLU A 138 12.21 0.40 -6.95
N ILE A 139 11.56 1.09 -7.90
CA ILE A 139 10.24 0.72 -8.40
C ILE A 139 10.34 0.08 -9.78
N GLY A 140 9.62 -1.02 -9.97
CA GLY A 140 9.46 -1.73 -11.23
C GLY A 140 8.01 -1.82 -11.67
N LEU A 141 7.83 -1.98 -12.98
CA LEU A 141 6.55 -2.25 -13.63
C LEU A 141 6.65 -3.60 -14.35
N ALA A 142 5.86 -4.57 -13.90
CA ALA A 142 5.70 -5.86 -14.57
C ALA A 142 4.39 -5.88 -15.35
N TRP A 143 4.30 -6.77 -16.32
CA TRP A 143 3.09 -6.94 -17.11
C TRP A 143 2.79 -8.43 -17.38
N THR A 144 1.53 -8.73 -17.66
CA THR A 144 1.09 -10.06 -18.09
C THR A 144 -0.08 -9.99 -19.06
N GLU A 145 -0.19 -10.98 -19.92
CA GLU A 145 -1.39 -11.27 -20.73
C GLU A 145 -2.18 -12.46 -20.15
N ASP A 146 -1.62 -13.12 -19.13
CA ASP A 146 -2.24 -14.27 -18.46
C ASP A 146 -3.48 -13.84 -17.67
N GLU A 147 -4.64 -14.36 -18.05
CA GLU A 147 -5.91 -14.11 -17.36
C GLU A 147 -5.97 -14.68 -15.93
N GLU A 148 -5.10 -15.66 -15.62
CA GLU A 148 -4.97 -16.20 -14.27
C GLU A 148 -4.06 -15.36 -13.38
N LEU A 149 -3.33 -14.39 -13.96
CA LEU A 149 -2.42 -13.45 -13.28
C LEU A 149 -1.27 -14.15 -12.51
N LEU A 150 -0.84 -15.32 -12.96
CA LEU A 150 0.21 -16.10 -12.29
C LEU A 150 1.56 -16.04 -13.01
N ASP A 151 1.57 -15.76 -14.30
CA ASP A 151 2.79 -15.67 -15.12
C ASP A 151 3.05 -14.21 -15.53
N TRP A 152 4.15 -13.62 -15.03
CA TRP A 152 4.46 -12.20 -15.16
C TRP A 152 5.82 -11.97 -15.83
N HIS A 153 5.85 -10.98 -16.70
CA HIS A 153 7.08 -10.46 -17.29
C HIS A 153 7.62 -9.31 -16.44
N PHE A 154 8.78 -9.51 -15.84
CA PHE A 154 9.45 -8.53 -14.99
C PHE A 154 10.55 -7.80 -15.76
N PRO A 155 10.72 -6.47 -15.57
CA PRO A 155 11.73 -5.68 -16.27
C PRO A 155 13.14 -5.99 -15.77
N ASP A 156 14.14 -5.95 -16.66
CA ASP A 156 15.55 -6.17 -16.29
C ASP A 156 16.15 -5.05 -15.43
N LYS A 157 15.52 -3.88 -15.42
CA LYS A 157 15.92 -2.70 -14.64
C LYS A 157 14.69 -2.06 -14.01
N PRO A 158 14.85 -1.35 -12.88
CA PRO A 158 13.77 -0.55 -12.34
C PRO A 158 13.33 0.51 -13.36
N CYS A 159 12.04 0.81 -13.39
CA CYS A 159 11.50 1.90 -14.23
C CYS A 159 11.63 3.27 -13.54
N PHE A 160 11.84 3.27 -12.22
CA PHE A 160 11.95 4.49 -11.44
C PHE A 160 12.91 4.29 -10.26
N SER A 161 13.99 5.09 -10.21
CA SER A 161 15.11 4.92 -9.29
C SER A 161 15.32 6.15 -8.43
N TRP A 162 15.65 5.97 -7.16
CA TRP A 162 16.08 7.02 -6.25
C TRP A 162 17.42 7.67 -6.68
N LYS A 163 18.23 6.96 -7.46
CA LYS A 163 19.55 7.44 -7.94
C LYS A 163 19.44 8.67 -8.82
N ASP A 164 18.29 8.83 -9.49
CA ASP A 164 17.98 9.97 -10.36
C ASP A 164 17.11 11.02 -9.64
N GLY A 165 16.89 10.85 -8.33
CA GLY A 165 16.03 11.66 -7.50
C GLY A 165 16.76 12.77 -6.72
N ALA A 166 15.99 13.51 -5.93
CA ALA A 166 16.49 14.52 -5.01
C ALA A 166 16.84 13.91 -3.63
N ASP A 167 17.47 14.70 -2.75
CA ASP A 167 17.93 14.24 -1.42
C ASP A 167 16.82 13.61 -0.57
N TRP A 168 15.59 14.09 -0.67
CA TRP A 168 14.46 13.54 0.07
C TRP A 168 14.03 12.14 -0.40
N GLU A 169 14.52 11.65 -1.54
CA GLU A 169 14.32 10.31 -2.12
C GLU A 169 15.52 9.38 -1.87
N ALA A 170 16.61 9.90 -1.36
CA ALA A 170 17.92 9.22 -1.35
C ALA A 170 17.96 7.96 -0.47
N GLY A 171 16.99 7.78 0.42
CA GLY A 171 16.79 6.58 1.25
C GLY A 171 15.99 5.46 0.57
N GLY A 172 15.43 5.71 -0.62
CA GLY A 172 14.71 4.73 -1.44
C GLY A 172 13.27 5.12 -1.75
N LEU A 173 12.70 4.40 -2.72
CA LEU A 173 11.34 4.58 -3.23
C LEU A 173 10.50 3.35 -2.94
N TYR A 174 9.26 3.54 -2.49
CA TYR A 174 8.40 2.47 -2.01
C TYR A 174 6.98 2.66 -2.49
N LYS A 175 6.16 1.66 -2.27
CA LYS A 175 4.70 1.57 -2.38
C LYS A 175 4.06 2.64 -3.28
N ALA A 176 4.24 2.49 -4.57
CA ALA A 176 3.62 3.36 -5.55
C ALA A 176 2.20 2.92 -5.90
N CYS A 177 1.35 3.92 -6.22
CA CYS A 177 0.09 3.70 -6.91
C CYS A 177 0.09 4.46 -8.24
N ILE A 178 -0.56 3.92 -9.27
CA ILE A 178 -0.67 4.54 -10.58
C ILE A 178 -2.14 4.75 -10.91
N ILE A 179 -2.48 6.00 -11.22
CA ILE A 179 -3.81 6.40 -11.68
C ILE A 179 -3.72 7.08 -13.03
N ARG A 180 -4.87 7.19 -13.72
CA ARG A 180 -4.94 7.89 -15.00
C ARG A 180 -5.85 9.11 -14.89
N ASN A 181 -5.36 10.27 -15.31
CA ASN A 181 -6.18 11.46 -15.48
C ASN A 181 -6.02 11.98 -16.90
N ASN A 182 -7.10 11.93 -17.68
CA ASN A 182 -7.09 12.13 -19.13
C ASN A 182 -6.10 11.15 -19.79
N ASP A 183 -5.16 11.65 -20.59
CA ASP A 183 -4.17 10.83 -21.30
C ASP A 183 -2.81 10.76 -20.59
N ILE A 184 -2.74 11.16 -19.33
CA ILE A 184 -1.52 11.16 -18.51
C ILE A 184 -1.67 10.15 -17.38
N TRP A 185 -0.64 9.33 -17.19
CA TRP A 185 -0.44 8.48 -16.03
C TRP A 185 0.26 9.25 -14.93
N TYR A 186 -0.19 9.09 -13.70
CA TYR A 186 0.40 9.66 -12.50
C TYR A 186 0.80 8.52 -11.58
N MET A 187 2.08 8.42 -11.27
CA MET A 187 2.61 7.51 -10.25
C MET A 187 2.88 8.32 -8.99
N PHE A 188 2.09 8.05 -7.95
CA PHE A 188 2.37 8.54 -6.61
C PHE A 188 3.20 7.51 -5.89
N TYR A 189 4.31 7.91 -5.31
CA TYR A 189 5.27 7.02 -4.71
C TYR A 189 5.74 7.55 -3.35
N ASN A 190 6.05 6.61 -2.49
CA ASN A 190 6.67 6.84 -1.20
C ASN A 190 8.16 7.03 -1.38
N ALA A 191 8.74 7.98 -0.72
CA ALA A 191 10.18 8.16 -0.68
C ALA A 191 10.65 8.57 0.71
N LYS A 192 11.85 8.11 1.09
CA LYS A 192 12.50 8.50 2.34
C LYS A 192 13.86 9.15 2.08
N ASP A 193 14.23 10.07 2.97
CA ASP A 193 15.57 10.64 3.01
C ASP A 193 16.58 9.69 3.69
N LYS A 194 17.85 10.11 3.76
CA LYS A 194 18.95 9.35 4.41
C LYS A 194 19.29 9.85 5.81
N GLU A 195 18.46 10.71 6.37
CA GLU A 195 18.72 11.22 7.72
C GLU A 195 18.63 10.09 8.76
N GLU A 196 19.32 10.24 9.89
CA GLU A 196 19.27 9.25 10.99
C GLU A 196 17.84 9.02 11.46
N ARG A 197 17.07 10.10 11.62
CA ARG A 197 15.62 10.06 11.85
C ARG A 197 14.91 10.40 10.53
N TRP A 198 14.99 9.49 9.56
CA TRP A 198 14.42 9.73 8.22
C TRP A 198 12.94 10.12 8.24
N THR A 199 12.54 10.88 7.26
CA THR A 199 11.14 11.17 6.96
C THR A 199 10.69 10.43 5.71
N GLU A 200 9.41 10.08 5.67
CA GLU A 200 8.77 9.55 4.47
C GLU A 200 7.72 10.51 3.96
N GLN A 201 7.76 10.80 2.68
CA GLN A 201 6.87 11.74 2.03
C GLN A 201 6.42 11.19 0.69
N THR A 202 5.31 11.72 0.17
CA THR A 202 4.76 11.27 -1.11
C THR A 202 5.13 12.22 -2.22
N GLY A 203 5.75 11.68 -3.27
CA GLY A 203 6.00 12.36 -4.53
C GLY A 203 5.07 11.91 -5.64
N VAL A 204 5.12 12.63 -6.77
CA VAL A 204 4.42 12.27 -7.98
C VAL A 204 5.35 12.37 -9.20
N ALA A 205 5.20 11.40 -10.10
CA ALA A 205 5.79 11.42 -11.43
C ALA A 205 4.71 11.18 -12.47
N THR A 206 4.92 11.68 -13.69
CA THR A 206 3.97 11.54 -14.79
C THR A 206 4.58 10.77 -15.96
N SER A 207 3.71 10.10 -16.72
CA SER A 207 4.10 9.35 -17.91
C SER A 207 2.99 9.37 -18.95
N LYS A 208 3.36 9.24 -20.24
CA LYS A 208 2.43 9.03 -21.35
C LYS A 208 2.30 7.57 -21.78
N ASP A 209 3.27 6.74 -21.39
CA ASP A 209 3.43 5.37 -21.91
C ASP A 209 3.68 4.29 -20.83
N LEU A 210 3.64 4.64 -19.55
CA LEU A 210 3.97 3.79 -18.40
C LEU A 210 5.45 3.37 -18.29
N LEU A 211 6.28 3.69 -19.27
CA LEU A 211 7.67 3.26 -19.32
C LEU A 211 8.64 4.38 -18.96
N HIS A 212 8.31 5.61 -19.35
CA HIS A 212 9.13 6.80 -19.13
C HIS A 212 8.43 7.74 -18.15
N TRP A 213 9.06 7.98 -17.00
CA TRP A 213 8.49 8.74 -15.90
C TRP A 213 9.26 10.03 -15.65
N GLU A 214 8.55 11.14 -15.55
CA GLU A 214 9.09 12.46 -15.24
C GLU A 214 8.62 12.91 -13.87
N ARG A 215 9.57 13.20 -12.97
CA ARG A 215 9.29 13.76 -11.63
C ARG A 215 8.66 15.13 -11.73
N TYR A 216 7.66 15.39 -10.92
CA TYR A 216 7.13 16.73 -10.76
C TYR A 216 8.14 17.61 -10.00
N GLU A 217 8.43 18.80 -10.51
CA GLU A 217 9.42 19.71 -9.92
C GLU A 217 9.04 20.19 -8.50
N GLY A 218 7.73 20.25 -8.20
CA GLY A 218 7.20 20.66 -6.90
C GLY A 218 7.20 19.57 -5.83
N ASN A 219 7.77 18.40 -6.10
CA ASN A 219 7.83 17.29 -5.13
C ASN A 219 8.59 17.67 -3.84
N PRO A 220 8.23 17.04 -2.69
CA PRO A 220 7.10 16.14 -2.50
C PRO A 220 5.76 16.89 -2.48
N VAL A 221 4.71 16.25 -3.03
CA VAL A 221 3.34 16.83 -3.08
C VAL A 221 2.57 16.66 -1.78
N MET A 222 2.91 15.63 -0.98
CA MET A 222 2.41 15.49 0.38
C MET A 222 3.57 15.43 1.35
N LYS A 223 3.60 16.40 2.26
CA LYS A 223 4.70 16.63 3.20
C LYS A 223 4.26 16.28 4.62
N VAL A 224 5.24 15.87 5.42
CA VAL A 224 5.08 15.73 6.87
C VAL A 224 4.70 17.08 7.49
N ASN A 225 3.92 17.03 8.57
CA ASN A 225 3.60 18.20 9.37
C ASN A 225 4.16 17.99 10.78
N ARG A 226 5.21 18.73 11.13
CA ARG A 226 5.93 18.60 12.41
C ARG A 226 5.07 18.88 13.65
N GLU A 227 3.89 19.47 13.48
CA GLU A 227 2.94 19.80 14.55
C GLU A 227 1.71 18.85 14.57
N SER A 228 1.76 17.75 13.81
CA SER A 228 0.65 16.83 13.62
C SER A 228 1.03 15.39 13.98
N TRP A 229 0.05 14.49 13.96
CA TRP A 229 0.24 13.05 14.17
C TRP A 229 1.08 12.39 13.07
N ASP A 230 1.14 13.00 11.88
CA ASP A 230 1.91 12.58 10.72
C ASP A 230 3.23 13.37 10.58
N GLU A 231 3.89 13.65 11.71
CA GLU A 231 5.08 14.51 11.76
C GLU A 231 6.34 13.91 11.12
N ARG A 232 6.32 12.60 10.88
CA ARG A 232 7.48 11.86 10.36
C ARG A 232 7.20 11.15 9.03
N PHE A 233 6.02 10.53 8.87
CA PHE A 233 5.65 9.83 7.64
C PHE A 233 4.31 10.33 7.12
N VAL A 234 4.25 10.59 5.82
CA VAL A 234 3.07 10.83 4.99
C VAL A 234 3.26 10.01 3.74
N SER A 235 2.82 8.77 3.78
CA SER A 235 3.26 7.68 2.91
C SER A 235 2.13 6.82 2.39
N ASP A 236 2.46 5.80 1.63
CA ASP A 236 1.60 4.71 1.17
C ASP A 236 0.32 5.19 0.48
N PRO A 237 0.41 6.03 -0.55
CA PRO A 237 -0.75 6.62 -1.18
C PRO A 237 -1.66 5.56 -1.80
N TYR A 238 -2.97 5.68 -1.54
CA TYR A 238 -4.04 4.97 -2.25
C TYR A 238 -5.03 5.99 -2.78
N ILE A 239 -4.98 6.25 -4.09
CA ILE A 239 -5.69 7.35 -4.71
C ILE A 239 -6.88 6.87 -5.55
N VAL A 240 -8.02 7.51 -5.35
CA VAL A 240 -9.26 7.32 -6.11
C VAL A 240 -9.86 8.66 -6.51
N LYS A 241 -10.73 8.63 -7.52
CA LYS A 241 -11.47 9.80 -7.99
C LYS A 241 -12.92 9.74 -7.51
N ASP A 242 -13.41 10.82 -6.92
CA ASP A 242 -14.82 10.93 -6.52
C ASP A 242 -15.45 12.20 -7.10
N GLY A 243 -16.13 12.03 -8.21
CA GLY A 243 -16.63 13.15 -9.01
C GLY A 243 -15.49 14.01 -9.53
N ASN A 244 -15.43 15.26 -9.06
CA ASN A 244 -14.42 16.23 -9.51
C ASN A 244 -13.22 16.35 -8.55
N ILE A 245 -13.16 15.53 -7.51
CA ILE A 245 -12.05 15.54 -6.55
C ILE A 245 -11.30 14.23 -6.55
N TRP A 246 -10.03 14.28 -6.18
CA TRP A 246 -9.19 13.15 -5.90
C TRP A 246 -9.09 12.95 -4.38
N VAL A 247 -9.12 11.71 -3.96
CA VAL A 247 -9.08 11.30 -2.57
C VAL A 247 -7.88 10.40 -2.36
N ASN A 248 -7.01 10.76 -1.44
CA ASN A 248 -5.86 9.95 -1.06
C ASN A 248 -6.05 9.42 0.36
N PHE A 249 -6.13 8.12 0.48
CA PHE A 249 -5.96 7.41 1.75
C PHE A 249 -4.46 7.18 1.92
N TYR A 250 -3.89 7.70 3.00
CA TYR A 250 -2.46 7.65 3.22
C TYR A 250 -2.13 7.21 4.64
N PHE A 251 -0.94 6.73 4.83
CA PHE A 251 -0.42 6.37 6.14
C PHE A 251 0.39 7.54 6.73
N GLY A 252 0.13 7.83 7.98
CA GLY A 252 0.89 8.80 8.76
C GLY A 252 1.46 8.20 10.03
N TYR A 253 2.58 8.76 10.49
CA TYR A 253 3.32 8.29 11.65
C TYR A 253 4.22 9.36 12.23
N GLY A 254 4.53 9.26 13.53
CA GLY A 254 5.58 10.07 14.15
C GLY A 254 5.26 10.55 15.54
N LYS A 255 4.04 11.02 15.78
CA LYS A 255 3.61 11.47 17.10
C LYS A 255 3.77 10.37 18.14
N ILE A 256 4.34 10.72 19.30
CA ILE A 256 4.40 9.84 20.46
C ILE A 256 3.11 10.02 21.28
N TYR A 257 2.49 8.91 21.64
CA TYR A 257 1.26 8.84 22.41
C TYR A 257 1.53 8.58 23.90
N GLU A 258 0.48 8.50 24.71
CA GLU A 258 0.57 8.35 26.19
C GLU A 258 1.25 7.05 26.62
N ASP A 259 1.21 6.00 25.79
CA ASP A 259 1.90 4.73 26.00
C ASP A 259 3.42 4.79 25.71
N GLY A 260 3.93 5.95 25.31
CA GLY A 260 5.34 6.18 24.97
C GLY A 260 5.75 5.72 23.58
N HIS A 261 4.81 5.29 22.74
CA HIS A 261 5.08 4.79 21.39
C HIS A 261 4.48 5.66 20.31
N SER A 262 5.02 5.57 19.11
CA SER A 262 4.40 6.10 17.90
C SER A 262 3.59 5.00 17.21
N HIS A 263 2.42 5.36 16.68
CA HIS A 263 1.53 4.45 15.98
C HIS A 263 1.27 4.92 14.57
N ALA A 264 1.39 4.01 13.62
CA ALA A 264 0.93 4.25 12.25
C ALA A 264 -0.60 4.27 12.21
N GLN A 265 -1.15 5.22 11.46
CA GLN A 265 -2.60 5.42 11.32
C GLN A 265 -2.93 5.83 9.90
N GLU A 266 -4.16 5.59 9.48
CA GLU A 266 -4.63 6.02 8.17
C GLU A 266 -5.19 7.44 8.21
N GLY A 267 -4.73 8.25 7.27
CA GLY A 267 -5.20 9.61 7.03
C GLY A 267 -5.97 9.74 5.73
N LEU A 268 -6.53 10.91 5.51
CA LEU A 268 -7.24 11.27 4.29
C LEU A 268 -6.80 12.65 3.82
N ALA A 269 -6.62 12.79 2.51
CA ALA A 269 -6.39 14.07 1.88
C ALA A 269 -7.21 14.21 0.60
N LEU A 270 -7.63 15.43 0.28
CA LEU A 270 -8.41 15.77 -0.89
C LEU A 270 -7.63 16.69 -1.81
N SER A 271 -7.80 16.52 -3.13
CA SER A 271 -7.18 17.37 -4.15
C SER A 271 -8.13 17.60 -5.33
N ALA A 272 -8.05 18.78 -5.93
CA ALA A 272 -8.75 19.07 -7.18
C ALA A 272 -7.86 18.80 -8.42
N ASP A 273 -6.53 18.73 -8.25
CA ASP A 273 -5.56 18.76 -9.34
C ASP A 273 -4.44 17.70 -9.26
N LEU A 274 -4.46 16.83 -8.23
CA LEU A 274 -3.44 15.80 -7.94
C LEU A 274 -2.09 16.35 -7.42
N LEU A 275 -1.91 17.64 -7.37
CA LEU A 275 -0.65 18.28 -6.99
C LEU A 275 -0.74 19.00 -5.64
N HIS A 276 -1.92 19.54 -5.32
CA HIS A 276 -2.18 20.26 -4.09
C HIS A 276 -3.18 19.47 -3.24
N TRP A 277 -2.73 19.00 -2.07
CA TRP A 277 -3.50 18.12 -1.20
C TRP A 277 -3.86 18.82 0.11
N GLU A 278 -5.14 18.80 0.46
CA GLU A 278 -5.64 19.26 1.75
C GLU A 278 -5.92 18.07 2.65
N LYS A 279 -5.10 17.91 3.71
CA LYS A 279 -5.21 16.80 4.67
C LYS A 279 -6.36 17.00 5.65
N VAL A 280 -7.01 15.91 6.04
CA VAL A 280 -7.86 15.84 7.22
C VAL A 280 -6.96 15.95 8.45
N ARG A 281 -7.41 16.70 9.45
CA ARG A 281 -6.61 17.04 10.65
C ARG A 281 -6.26 15.81 11.48
N GLU A 282 -7.21 14.90 11.62
CA GLU A 282 -7.09 13.70 12.44
C GLU A 282 -7.08 12.43 11.57
N PRO A 283 -6.52 11.32 12.08
CA PRO A 283 -6.62 10.04 11.38
C PRO A 283 -8.09 9.64 11.17
N ILE A 284 -8.38 9.05 10.01
CA ILE A 284 -9.70 8.49 9.70
C ILE A 284 -9.86 7.04 10.21
N LEU A 285 -8.74 6.34 10.44
CA LEU A 285 -8.69 5.00 11.01
C LEU A 285 -7.45 4.89 11.90
N SER A 286 -7.67 4.85 13.22
CA SER A 286 -6.61 4.89 14.23
C SER A 286 -6.25 3.50 14.73
N PHE A 287 -5.11 3.38 15.40
CA PHE A 287 -4.79 2.20 16.21
C PHE A 287 -5.85 1.97 17.31
N GLY A 288 -5.92 0.76 17.83
CA GLY A 288 -6.92 0.37 18.82
C GLY A 288 -6.36 0.21 20.22
N SER A 289 -7.23 -0.17 21.14
CA SER A 289 -6.85 -0.50 22.52
C SER A 289 -6.00 -1.78 22.56
N GLU A 290 -5.27 -1.92 23.66
CA GLU A 290 -4.49 -3.13 23.97
C GLU A 290 -5.35 -4.39 23.80
N GLY A 291 -4.78 -5.41 23.19
CA GLY A 291 -5.44 -6.70 22.93
C GLY A 291 -6.11 -6.81 21.57
N THR A 292 -6.40 -5.71 20.89
CA THR A 292 -6.89 -5.76 19.50
C THR A 292 -5.78 -6.08 18.50
N TYR A 293 -6.13 -6.61 17.33
CA TYR A 293 -5.16 -6.93 16.26
C TYR A 293 -4.46 -5.69 15.67
N TYR A 294 -4.98 -4.52 15.94
CA TYR A 294 -4.55 -3.22 15.43
C TYR A 294 -4.10 -2.26 16.54
N SER A 295 -3.69 -2.79 17.68
CA SER A 295 -3.23 -1.95 18.81
C SER A 295 -1.84 -1.33 18.59
N GLY A 296 -1.03 -1.87 17.67
CA GLY A 296 0.26 -1.30 17.31
C GLY A 296 0.15 -0.32 16.15
N HIS A 297 -0.19 -0.80 14.97
CA HIS A 297 -0.20 -0.01 13.74
C HIS A 297 -1.43 -0.31 12.87
N VAL A 298 -1.85 0.70 12.12
CA VAL A 298 -2.89 0.65 11.08
C VAL A 298 -2.37 1.43 9.88
N HIS A 299 -2.10 0.77 8.75
CA HIS A 299 -1.51 1.42 7.58
C HIS A 299 -1.72 0.62 6.29
N LYS A 300 -1.35 1.20 5.14
CA LYS A 300 -1.35 0.56 3.82
C LYS A 300 -2.76 0.24 3.34
N ALA A 301 -3.57 1.28 3.19
CA ALA A 301 -4.95 1.21 2.76
C ALA A 301 -5.15 0.49 1.42
N SER A 302 -6.25 -0.26 1.32
CA SER A 302 -6.86 -0.67 0.06
C SER A 302 -8.38 -0.56 0.18
N ILE A 303 -8.99 0.22 -0.70
CA ILE A 303 -10.38 0.63 -0.60
C ILE A 303 -11.23 -0.08 -1.65
N VAL A 304 -12.32 -0.70 -1.21
CA VAL A 304 -13.31 -1.35 -2.08
C VAL A 304 -14.70 -0.87 -1.74
N LYS A 305 -15.42 -0.37 -2.72
CA LYS A 305 -16.85 -0.09 -2.58
C LYS A 305 -17.63 -1.18 -3.30
N LYS A 306 -18.43 -1.93 -2.53
CA LYS A 306 -19.36 -2.94 -3.02
C LYS A 306 -20.76 -2.54 -2.60
N ASP A 307 -21.63 -2.28 -3.57
CA ASP A 307 -22.95 -1.72 -3.32
C ASP A 307 -22.84 -0.43 -2.48
N ASP A 308 -23.54 -0.36 -1.35
CA ASP A 308 -23.48 0.78 -0.43
C ASP A 308 -22.47 0.59 0.72
N THR A 309 -21.64 -0.46 0.66
CA THR A 309 -20.66 -0.74 1.71
C THR A 309 -19.26 -0.39 1.22
N LEU A 310 -18.58 0.43 2.02
CA LEU A 310 -17.17 0.75 1.86
C LEU A 310 -16.35 -0.17 2.74
N TYR A 311 -15.45 -0.93 2.14
CA TYR A 311 -14.45 -1.76 2.81
C TYR A 311 -13.10 -1.08 2.74
N HIS A 312 -12.42 -1.01 3.88
CA HIS A 312 -11.09 -0.47 4.03
C HIS A 312 -10.18 -1.58 4.58
N PHE A 313 -9.44 -2.23 3.68
CA PHE A 313 -8.40 -3.19 4.05
C PHE A 313 -7.14 -2.45 4.46
N TYR A 314 -6.45 -2.96 5.45
CA TYR A 314 -5.22 -2.37 5.96
C TYR A 314 -4.32 -3.42 6.60
N CYS A 315 -3.02 -3.15 6.63
CA CYS A 315 -2.09 -3.89 7.46
C CYS A 315 -2.27 -3.45 8.91
N ALA A 316 -2.38 -4.42 9.80
CA ALA A 316 -2.51 -4.22 11.23
C ALA A 316 -1.38 -4.91 11.98
N THR A 317 -0.89 -4.29 13.06
CA THR A 317 0.05 -4.93 13.97
C THR A 317 -0.37 -4.80 15.42
N ARG A 318 0.08 -5.74 16.22
CA ARG A 318 0.07 -5.68 17.67
C ARG A 318 1.32 -6.39 18.23
N PRO A 319 1.66 -6.21 19.51
CA PRO A 319 2.68 -7.03 20.15
C PRO A 319 2.37 -8.53 19.98
N TRP A 320 3.41 -9.29 19.65
CA TRP A 320 3.30 -10.74 19.55
C TRP A 320 2.94 -11.36 20.89
N LYS A 321 2.13 -12.41 20.89
CA LYS A 321 1.77 -13.22 22.06
C LYS A 321 2.05 -14.69 21.79
N GLU A 322 2.33 -15.44 22.85
CA GLU A 322 2.45 -16.89 22.76
C GLU A 322 1.17 -17.50 22.18
N GLY A 323 1.32 -18.37 21.17
CA GLY A 323 0.24 -18.97 20.42
C GLY A 323 -0.11 -18.28 19.11
N ASP A 324 0.43 -17.08 18.83
CA ASP A 324 0.30 -16.44 17.52
C ASP A 324 1.01 -17.23 16.43
N PRO A 325 0.42 -17.39 15.23
CA PRO A 325 1.02 -18.18 14.16
C PRO A 325 2.36 -17.63 13.67
N THR A 326 2.57 -16.31 13.76
CA THR A 326 3.79 -15.65 13.26
C THR A 326 4.31 -14.60 14.23
N ASN A 327 5.63 -14.34 14.12
CA ASN A 327 6.31 -13.30 14.88
C ASN A 327 7.31 -12.58 13.96
N THR A 328 7.15 -11.27 13.83
CA THR A 328 8.07 -10.41 13.09
C THR A 328 8.64 -9.36 14.02
N TYR A 329 9.83 -9.63 14.56
CA TYR A 329 10.53 -8.72 15.48
C TYR A 329 9.71 -8.28 16.70
N GLY A 330 8.91 -9.20 17.25
CA GLY A 330 8.06 -8.92 18.42
C GLY A 330 6.66 -8.45 18.06
N GLU A 331 6.31 -8.37 16.78
CA GLU A 331 4.98 -8.04 16.31
C GLU A 331 4.27 -9.24 15.67
N TYR A 332 2.95 -9.29 15.84
CA TYR A 332 2.04 -10.08 15.02
C TYR A 332 1.42 -9.16 13.97
N ARG A 333 1.73 -9.42 12.71
CA ARG A 333 1.35 -8.59 11.56
C ARG A 333 0.37 -9.31 10.66
N THR A 334 -0.75 -8.66 10.36
CA THR A 334 -1.90 -9.24 9.66
C THR A 334 -2.54 -8.25 8.70
N ILE A 335 -3.45 -8.73 7.86
CA ILE A 335 -4.35 -7.87 7.08
C ILE A 335 -5.74 -7.94 7.74
N CYS A 336 -6.26 -6.76 8.07
CA CYS A 336 -7.58 -6.56 8.64
C CYS A 336 -8.48 -5.76 7.69
N VAL A 337 -9.77 -5.69 8.02
CA VAL A 337 -10.74 -4.89 7.27
C VAL A 337 -11.67 -4.12 8.21
N ALA A 338 -11.96 -2.88 7.83
CA ALA A 338 -13.00 -2.05 8.42
C ALA A 338 -14.06 -1.68 7.37
N ALA A 339 -15.25 -1.29 7.82
CA ALA A 339 -16.32 -0.88 6.92
C ALA A 339 -17.11 0.32 7.45
N ASN A 340 -17.89 0.95 6.56
CA ASN A 340 -18.84 2.00 6.94
C ASN A 340 -20.16 1.44 7.50
N LYS A 341 -20.35 0.13 7.47
CA LYS A 341 -21.48 -0.61 8.05
C LYS A 341 -20.97 -1.72 8.96
N LYS A 342 -21.79 -2.16 9.91
CA LYS A 342 -21.47 -3.33 10.75
C LYS A 342 -21.43 -4.60 9.89
N PHE A 343 -20.52 -5.50 10.22
CA PHE A 343 -20.37 -6.82 9.62
C PHE A 343 -21.47 -7.78 10.09
#